data_c0a2cc3795da094601a7092bfb14e64e
#
_entry.id   c0a2cc3795da094601a7092bfb14e64e
#
_cell.length_a   1.000
_cell.length_b   1.000
_cell.length_c   1.000
_cell.angle_alpha   90.00
_cell.angle_beta   90.00
_cell.angle_gamma   90.00
#
_symmetry.space_group_name_H-M   'P 1'
#
loop_
_entity.id
_entity.type
_entity.pdbx_description
1 polymer ?
#
loop_
_entity_poly.entity_id
_entity_poly.type
_entity_poly.pdbx_seq_one_letter_code
_entity_poly.pdbx_strand_id
1 'polypeptide(L)'
;MAKKKIKVLFHGFGRIGRSIFRKIISDKNFDVVGINEINPDPNNIAYTHNYSTLVTSNPKKYGILRYKNKKFYIKNTSLNYYNKSQVRDLYLIKEKYDIIIDTTGRGDNGKDWKSFVKKKKNIKVLFTFHHPVSEFLMVIGANENKLKKQYQLISSSIC
;
A
#
# COMPACT_ATOMS: atom_id res chain seq x y z
N MET A 1 22.35 -5.35 15.89
CA MET A 1 21.95 -5.56 14.47
C MET A 1 20.76 -4.68 14.12
N ALA A 2 20.81 -3.92 13.04
CA ALA A 2 19.65 -3.12 12.60
C ALA A 2 18.49 -4.05 12.19
N LYS A 3 17.29 -3.82 12.73
CA LYS A 3 16.09 -4.59 12.40
C LYS A 3 15.75 -4.41 10.92
N LYS A 4 15.57 -5.50 10.18
CA LYS A 4 15.19 -5.46 8.76
C LYS A 4 13.85 -4.72 8.61
N LYS A 5 13.81 -3.71 7.74
CA LYS A 5 12.58 -2.98 7.45
C LYS A 5 11.60 -3.83 6.64
N ILE A 6 10.32 -3.66 6.92
CA ILE A 6 9.23 -4.28 6.14
C ILE A 6 9.04 -3.47 4.86
N LYS A 7 9.18 -4.12 3.71
CA LYS A 7 9.01 -3.48 2.41
C LYS A 7 7.55 -3.47 1.99
N VAL A 8 7.04 -2.28 1.68
CA VAL A 8 5.62 -2.03 1.42
C VAL A 8 5.41 -1.52 0.00
N LEU A 9 4.49 -2.17 -0.72
CA LEU A 9 3.94 -1.69 -1.98
C LEU A 9 2.50 -1.21 -1.74
N PHE A 10 2.17 0.01 -2.14
CA PHE A 10 0.79 0.49 -2.17
C PHE A 10 0.10 0.07 -3.47
N HIS A 11 -1.10 -0.49 -3.35
CA HIS A 11 -2.02 -0.72 -4.46
C HIS A 11 -3.27 0.14 -4.24
N GLY A 12 -3.42 1.18 -5.08
CA GLY A 12 -4.31 2.29 -4.85
C GLY A 12 -3.67 3.39 -3.99
N PHE A 13 -3.86 4.66 -4.40
CA PHE A 13 -3.33 5.81 -3.69
C PHE A 13 -4.38 6.92 -3.51
N GLY A 14 -5.61 6.48 -3.25
CA GLY A 14 -6.74 7.31 -2.90
C GLY A 14 -6.60 7.97 -1.51
N ARG A 15 -7.69 8.44 -0.94
CA ARG A 15 -7.69 9.11 0.38
C ARG A 15 -7.07 8.22 1.48
N ILE A 16 -7.51 6.98 1.57
CA ILE A 16 -7.02 6.03 2.60
C ILE A 16 -5.53 5.71 2.36
N GLY A 17 -5.13 5.38 1.12
CA GLY A 17 -3.74 5.09 0.78
C GLY A 17 -2.80 6.24 1.15
N ARG A 18 -3.16 7.48 0.81
CA ARG A 18 -2.37 8.66 1.18
C ARG A 18 -2.29 8.90 2.68
N SER A 19 -3.36 8.61 3.43
CA SER A 19 -3.37 8.73 4.89
C SER A 19 -2.42 7.74 5.55
N ILE A 20 -2.45 6.47 5.13
CA ILE A 20 -1.55 5.44 5.63
C ILE A 20 -0.10 5.76 5.22
N PHE A 21 0.11 6.10 3.95
CA PHE A 21 1.43 6.45 3.43
C PHE A 21 2.12 7.54 4.26
N ARG A 22 1.41 8.62 4.60
CA ARG A 22 1.96 9.71 5.44
C ARG A 22 2.43 9.23 6.81
N LYS A 23 1.77 8.23 7.37
CA LYS A 23 2.16 7.66 8.67
C LYS A 23 3.42 6.81 8.57
N ILE A 24 3.51 5.97 7.53
CA ILE A 24 4.58 4.96 7.48
C ILE A 24 5.83 5.43 6.73
N ILE A 25 5.75 6.47 5.87
CA ILE A 25 6.90 6.92 5.06
C ILE A 25 8.10 7.42 5.88
N SER A 26 7.85 7.85 7.10
CA SER A 26 8.90 8.30 8.04
C SER A 26 9.14 7.32 9.18
N ASP A 27 8.42 6.20 9.21
CA ASP A 27 8.59 5.17 10.24
C ASP A 27 9.79 4.29 9.90
N LYS A 28 10.71 4.16 10.87
CA LYS A 28 11.94 3.38 10.72
C LYS A 28 11.73 1.88 10.49
N ASN A 29 10.55 1.35 10.77
CA ASN A 29 10.23 -0.07 10.59
C ASN A 29 9.80 -0.40 9.16
N PHE A 30 9.45 0.59 8.34
CA PHE A 30 8.95 0.40 6.99
C PHE A 30 9.88 0.99 5.93
N ASP A 31 9.82 0.38 4.75
CA ASP A 31 10.47 0.83 3.53
C ASP A 31 9.42 0.79 2.42
N VAL A 32 8.86 1.94 2.05
CA VAL A 32 7.89 2.01 0.97
C VAL A 32 8.64 1.96 -0.36
N VAL A 33 8.47 0.88 -1.10
CA VAL A 33 9.22 0.61 -2.34
C VAL A 33 8.52 1.15 -3.59
N GLY A 34 7.20 1.37 -3.52
CA GLY A 34 6.46 1.87 -4.67
C GLY A 34 4.99 2.14 -4.41
N ILE A 35 4.41 2.83 -5.38
CA ILE A 35 2.99 3.16 -5.45
C ILE A 35 2.48 2.67 -6.80
N ASN A 36 1.49 1.78 -6.78
CA ASN A 36 0.71 1.40 -7.93
C ASN A 36 -0.64 2.14 -7.89
N GLU A 37 -0.92 2.96 -8.89
CA GLU A 37 -2.14 3.75 -8.98
C GLU A 37 -2.61 3.78 -10.44
N ILE A 38 -3.92 3.64 -10.65
CA ILE A 38 -4.51 3.61 -12.00
C ILE A 38 -4.57 4.99 -12.67
N ASN A 39 -4.47 6.07 -11.90
CA ASN A 39 -4.34 7.40 -12.48
C ASN A 39 -3.04 7.46 -13.29
N PRO A 40 -3.12 7.69 -14.61
CA PRO A 40 -1.93 7.68 -15.48
C PRO A 40 -1.03 8.92 -15.32
N ASP A 41 -1.53 9.96 -14.62
CA ASP A 41 -0.77 11.18 -14.37
C ASP A 41 -0.13 11.17 -12.97
N PRO A 42 1.16 10.86 -12.87
CA PRO A 42 1.86 10.85 -11.59
C PRO A 42 2.04 12.25 -10.97
N ASN A 43 1.98 13.33 -11.77
CA ASN A 43 2.01 14.69 -11.23
C ASN A 43 0.69 15.01 -10.51
N ASN A 44 -0.44 14.56 -11.04
CA ASN A 44 -1.73 14.67 -10.37
C ASN A 44 -1.75 13.86 -9.06
N ILE A 45 -1.14 12.66 -9.04
CA ILE A 45 -0.99 11.85 -7.82
C ILE A 45 -0.18 12.63 -6.77
N ALA A 46 0.94 13.23 -7.16
CA ALA A 46 1.77 14.05 -6.27
C ALA A 46 1.00 15.28 -5.77
N TYR A 47 0.30 15.98 -6.67
CA TYR A 47 -0.53 17.13 -6.32
C TYR A 47 -1.61 16.78 -5.28
N THR A 48 -2.35 15.70 -5.50
CA THR A 48 -3.40 15.27 -4.57
C THR A 48 -2.84 14.80 -3.23
N HIS A 49 -1.62 14.25 -3.20
CA HIS A 49 -0.94 13.98 -1.93
C HIS A 49 -0.61 15.26 -1.18
N ASN A 50 -0.08 16.26 -1.87
CA ASN A 50 0.42 17.49 -1.25
C ASN A 50 -0.70 18.41 -0.76
N TYR A 51 -1.84 18.46 -1.48
CA TYR A 51 -2.88 19.49 -1.31
C TYR A 51 -4.26 18.94 -1.01
N SER A 52 -4.39 17.64 -0.66
CA SER A 52 -5.71 17.10 -0.31
C SER A 52 -6.19 17.64 1.04
N THR A 53 -7.52 17.73 1.21
CA THR A 53 -8.18 18.14 2.46
C THR A 53 -7.82 17.29 3.69
N LEU A 54 -7.20 16.13 3.48
CA LEU A 54 -6.65 15.29 4.55
C LEU A 54 -5.31 15.82 5.11
N VAL A 55 -4.72 16.83 4.48
CA VAL A 55 -3.54 17.52 4.98
C VAL A 55 -4.02 18.67 5.87
N THR A 56 -4.36 18.35 7.10
CA THR A 56 -4.65 19.38 8.09
C THR A 56 -3.36 20.12 8.45
N SER A 57 -3.35 21.41 8.35
CA SER A 57 -2.44 22.42 8.95
C SER A 57 -0.96 22.40 8.59
N ASN A 58 -0.29 21.32 8.18
CA ASN A 58 1.13 21.41 7.83
C ASN A 58 1.58 20.35 6.79
N PRO A 59 1.53 20.67 5.49
CA PRO A 59 2.03 19.76 4.42
C PRO A 59 3.52 19.41 4.59
N LYS A 60 4.31 20.32 5.16
CA LYS A 60 5.74 20.12 5.39
C LYS A 60 6.04 19.00 6.40
N LYS A 61 5.14 18.74 7.33
CA LYS A 61 5.30 17.68 8.35
C LYS A 61 5.51 16.30 7.71
N TYR A 62 4.75 15.98 6.68
CA TYR A 62 4.79 14.68 6.01
C TYR A 62 5.76 14.64 4.82
N GLY A 63 6.23 15.79 4.37
CA GLY A 63 7.07 15.95 3.17
C GLY A 63 6.24 16.16 1.91
N ILE A 64 6.86 16.85 0.96
CA ILE A 64 6.29 17.14 -0.36
C ILE A 64 6.64 16.01 -1.31
N LEU A 65 5.63 15.38 -1.87
CA LEU A 65 5.80 14.36 -2.92
C LEU A 65 6.06 15.05 -4.26
N ARG A 66 7.10 14.63 -4.96
CA ARG A 66 7.45 15.12 -6.31
C ARG A 66 7.64 13.94 -7.23
N TYR A 67 7.29 14.12 -8.50
CA TYR A 67 7.57 13.13 -9.53
C TYR A 67 8.63 13.65 -10.48
N LYS A 68 9.70 12.87 -10.67
CA LYS A 68 10.80 13.16 -11.56
C LYS A 68 11.47 11.87 -11.99
N ASN A 69 11.97 11.78 -13.24
CA ASN A 69 12.74 10.64 -13.75
C ASN A 69 12.02 9.28 -13.50
N LYS A 70 10.72 9.23 -13.76
CA LYS A 70 9.86 8.04 -13.58
C LYS A 70 9.75 7.53 -12.15
N LYS A 71 10.09 8.34 -11.13
CA LYS A 71 10.00 8.01 -9.71
C LYS A 71 9.34 9.12 -8.92
N PHE A 72 8.73 8.73 -7.81
CA PHE A 72 8.35 9.68 -6.76
C PHE A 72 9.52 9.91 -5.80
N TYR A 73 9.62 11.14 -5.31
CA TYR A 73 10.59 11.57 -4.31
C TYR A 73 9.86 12.26 -3.17
N ILE A 74 10.17 11.87 -1.94
CA ILE A 74 9.64 12.49 -0.73
C ILE A 74 10.72 12.43 0.36
N LYS A 75 11.08 13.59 0.94
CA LYS A 75 12.24 13.68 1.85
C LYS A 75 13.48 13.03 1.20
N ASN A 76 14.13 12.10 1.87
CA ASN A 76 15.32 11.38 1.38
C ASN A 76 14.98 10.01 0.76
N THR A 77 13.70 9.77 0.42
CA THR A 77 13.24 8.49 -0.12
C THR A 77 12.80 8.63 -1.57
N SER A 78 13.17 7.65 -2.40
CA SER A 78 12.65 7.51 -3.76
C SER A 78 11.78 6.26 -3.85
N LEU A 79 10.67 6.35 -4.58
CA LEU A 79 9.65 5.32 -4.72
C LEU A 79 9.39 5.08 -6.19
N ASN A 80 9.17 3.82 -6.57
CA ASN A 80 8.76 3.53 -7.94
C ASN A 80 7.27 3.84 -8.15
N TYR A 81 6.93 4.29 -9.35
CA TYR A 81 5.55 4.44 -9.78
C TYR A 81 5.19 3.32 -10.74
N TYR A 82 4.03 2.71 -10.52
CA TYR A 82 3.44 1.70 -11.38
C TYR A 82 2.02 2.11 -11.73
N ASN A 83 1.61 1.78 -12.96
CA ASN A 83 0.25 2.02 -13.45
C ASN A 83 -0.35 0.69 -13.93
N LYS A 84 -0.64 -0.20 -12.99
CA LYS A 84 -1.24 -1.52 -13.25
C LYS A 84 -2.68 -1.53 -12.78
N SER A 85 -3.61 -1.76 -13.71
CA SER A 85 -5.04 -1.76 -13.42
C SER A 85 -5.54 -3.10 -12.85
N GLN A 86 -4.84 -4.19 -13.13
CA GLN A 86 -5.23 -5.53 -12.69
C GLN A 86 -4.25 -6.09 -11.68
N VAL A 87 -4.77 -6.83 -10.69
CA VAL A 87 -3.95 -7.51 -9.66
C VAL A 87 -2.96 -8.48 -10.31
N ARG A 88 -3.37 -9.19 -11.36
CA ARG A 88 -2.49 -10.09 -12.11
C ARG A 88 -1.26 -9.40 -12.69
N ASP A 89 -1.34 -8.10 -13.00
CA ASP A 89 -0.19 -7.37 -13.56
C ASP A 89 0.83 -6.95 -12.49
N LEU A 90 0.49 -7.07 -11.20
CA LEU A 90 1.42 -6.80 -10.11
C LEU A 90 2.58 -7.81 -10.09
N TYR A 91 2.46 -8.97 -10.76
CA TYR A 91 3.59 -9.88 -10.96
C TYR A 91 4.74 -9.28 -11.74
N LEU A 92 4.45 -8.28 -12.58
CA LEU A 92 5.45 -7.61 -13.41
C LEU A 92 6.32 -6.63 -12.60
N ILE A 93 5.94 -6.38 -11.34
CA ILE A 93 6.74 -5.56 -10.43
C ILE A 93 7.93 -6.39 -9.94
N LYS A 94 9.13 -5.95 -10.31
CA LYS A 94 10.39 -6.66 -10.03
C LYS A 94 10.95 -6.37 -8.64
N GLU A 95 10.57 -5.25 -8.03
CA GLU A 95 11.02 -4.87 -6.70
C GLU A 95 10.56 -5.89 -5.66
N LYS A 96 11.45 -6.17 -4.69
CA LYS A 96 11.10 -7.02 -3.55
C LYS A 96 10.24 -6.22 -2.59
N TYR A 97 9.11 -6.77 -2.20
CA TYR A 97 8.22 -6.26 -1.16
C TYR A 97 7.70 -7.42 -0.30
N ASP A 98 7.40 -7.13 0.94
CA ASP A 98 6.91 -8.09 1.94
C ASP A 98 5.39 -7.99 2.09
N ILE A 99 4.85 -6.77 1.93
CA ILE A 99 3.43 -6.47 2.10
C ILE A 99 2.92 -5.62 0.94
N ILE A 100 1.72 -5.94 0.45
CA ILE A 100 0.90 -5.04 -0.36
C ILE A 100 -0.18 -4.46 0.53
N ILE A 101 -0.32 -3.13 0.56
CA ILE A 101 -1.46 -2.46 1.16
C ILE A 101 -2.43 -2.10 0.03
N ASP A 102 -3.56 -2.80 -0.02
CA ASP A 102 -4.61 -2.54 -1.00
C ASP A 102 -5.62 -1.53 -0.42
N THR A 103 -5.66 -0.37 -1.06
CA THR A 103 -6.57 0.73 -0.73
C THR A 103 -7.50 1.09 -1.88
N THR A 104 -7.70 0.16 -2.83
CA THR A 104 -8.50 0.39 -4.03
C THR A 104 -10.00 0.39 -3.76
N GLY A 105 -10.43 -0.29 -2.69
CA GLY A 105 -11.85 -0.52 -2.41
C GLY A 105 -12.53 -1.53 -3.34
N ARG A 106 -11.77 -2.23 -4.21
CA ARG A 106 -12.31 -3.17 -5.18
C ARG A 106 -12.44 -4.57 -4.61
N GLY A 107 -13.66 -5.08 -4.46
CA GLY A 107 -13.94 -6.44 -3.99
C GLY A 107 -14.15 -7.48 -5.11
N ASP A 108 -14.16 -7.04 -6.38
CA ASP A 108 -14.46 -7.88 -7.55
C ASP A 108 -13.27 -8.72 -8.05
N ASN A 109 -12.08 -8.44 -7.59
CA ASN A 109 -10.82 -9.03 -8.05
C ASN A 109 -10.31 -10.21 -7.17
N GLY A 110 -11.20 -10.83 -6.40
CA GLY A 110 -10.82 -11.87 -5.45
C GLY A 110 -10.14 -13.10 -6.04
N LYS A 111 -10.55 -13.51 -7.25
CA LYS A 111 -9.90 -14.63 -7.97
C LYS A 111 -8.43 -14.31 -8.28
N ASP A 112 -8.15 -13.08 -8.69
CA ASP A 112 -6.80 -12.62 -8.99
C ASP A 112 -5.94 -12.57 -7.73
N TRP A 113 -6.47 -12.10 -6.59
CA TRP A 113 -5.76 -12.12 -5.31
C TRP A 113 -5.44 -13.52 -4.82
N LYS A 114 -6.39 -14.46 -4.88
CA LYS A 114 -6.12 -15.88 -4.55
C LYS A 114 -5.04 -16.47 -5.43
N SER A 115 -5.07 -16.20 -6.74
CA SER A 115 -4.04 -16.65 -7.68
C SER A 115 -2.69 -15.99 -7.36
N PHE A 116 -2.69 -14.70 -7.01
CA PHE A 116 -1.49 -13.95 -6.67
C PHE A 116 -0.77 -14.55 -5.46
N VAL A 117 -1.43 -14.72 -4.33
CA VAL A 117 -0.78 -15.22 -3.11
C VAL A 117 -0.36 -16.68 -3.25
N LYS A 118 -1.09 -17.49 -4.01
CA LYS A 118 -0.69 -18.87 -4.32
C LYS A 118 0.69 -18.95 -4.98
N LYS A 119 1.02 -17.99 -5.85
CA LYS A 119 2.31 -17.89 -6.53
C LYS A 119 3.37 -17.12 -5.72
N LYS A 120 2.95 -16.17 -4.88
CA LYS A 120 3.82 -15.30 -4.07
C LYS A 120 3.67 -15.62 -2.59
N LYS A 121 4.03 -16.85 -2.18
CA LYS A 121 3.76 -17.43 -0.84
C LYS A 121 4.27 -16.61 0.35
N ASN A 122 5.25 -15.73 0.16
CA ASN A 122 5.85 -14.95 1.25
C ASN A 122 5.30 -13.52 1.35
N ILE A 123 4.34 -13.14 0.50
CA ILE A 123 3.75 -11.81 0.48
C ILE A 123 2.44 -11.83 1.23
N LYS A 124 2.22 -10.80 2.04
CA LYS A 124 0.91 -10.53 2.66
C LYS A 124 0.21 -9.40 1.94
N VAL A 125 -1.11 -9.49 1.85
CA VAL A 125 -1.96 -8.43 1.31
C VAL A 125 -2.86 -7.95 2.43
N LEU A 126 -2.76 -6.66 2.74
CA LEU A 126 -3.58 -6.00 3.73
C LEU A 126 -4.61 -5.13 3.00
N PHE A 127 -5.86 -5.56 3.01
CA PHE A 127 -6.98 -4.76 2.52
C PHE A 127 -7.40 -3.76 3.59
N THR A 128 -7.58 -2.51 3.20
CA THR A 128 -8.10 -1.46 4.08
C THR A 128 -9.63 -1.38 4.09
N PHE A 129 -10.27 -2.42 3.59
CA PHE A 129 -11.71 -2.60 3.49
C PHE A 129 -12.02 -4.09 3.64
N HIS A 130 -13.30 -4.43 3.84
CA HIS A 130 -13.71 -5.84 3.86
C HIS A 130 -13.65 -6.41 2.45
N HIS A 131 -12.71 -7.33 2.23
CA HIS A 131 -12.57 -8.03 0.96
C HIS A 131 -13.12 -9.46 1.08
N PRO A 132 -14.01 -9.92 0.16
CA PRO A 132 -14.66 -11.24 0.28
C PRO A 132 -13.72 -12.45 0.33
N VAL A 133 -12.47 -12.30 -0.16
CA VAL A 133 -11.49 -13.40 -0.15
C VAL A 133 -10.52 -13.32 1.02
N SER A 134 -10.72 -12.40 1.96
CA SER A 134 -9.83 -12.33 3.13
C SER A 134 -9.94 -13.59 3.98
N GLU A 135 -8.79 -14.09 4.40
CA GLU A 135 -8.66 -15.26 5.29
C GLU A 135 -8.86 -14.88 6.76
N PHE A 136 -8.66 -13.59 7.05
CA PHE A 136 -8.80 -13.04 8.39
C PHE A 136 -9.29 -11.60 8.34
N LEU A 137 -10.35 -11.32 9.08
CA LEU A 137 -10.82 -9.96 9.34
C LEU A 137 -10.26 -9.49 10.67
N MET A 138 -9.29 -8.59 10.62
CA MET A 138 -8.59 -8.09 11.80
C MET A 138 -9.26 -6.84 12.36
N VAL A 139 -9.60 -6.88 13.62
CA VAL A 139 -10.12 -5.75 14.41
C VAL A 139 -9.15 -5.50 15.55
N ILE A 140 -8.40 -4.38 15.45
CA ILE A 140 -7.41 -4.02 16.47
C ILE A 140 -8.10 -3.81 17.82
N GLY A 141 -7.52 -4.37 18.87
CA GLY A 141 -8.07 -4.38 20.22
C GLY A 141 -9.09 -5.49 20.49
N ALA A 142 -9.47 -6.28 19.47
CA ALA A 142 -10.46 -7.34 19.62
C ALA A 142 -9.94 -8.74 19.27
N ASN A 143 -9.23 -8.88 18.15
CA ASN A 143 -8.84 -10.21 17.67
C ASN A 143 -7.46 -10.29 16.99
N GLU A 144 -6.62 -9.26 17.06
CA GLU A 144 -5.30 -9.25 16.44
C GLU A 144 -4.40 -10.40 16.95
N ASN A 145 -4.61 -10.86 18.18
CA ASN A 145 -3.90 -11.99 18.77
C ASN A 145 -4.25 -13.35 18.12
N LYS A 146 -5.36 -13.42 17.37
CA LYS A 146 -5.77 -14.60 16.61
C LYS A 146 -5.17 -14.64 15.20
N LEU A 147 -4.41 -13.62 14.79
CA LEU A 147 -3.77 -13.57 13.48
C LEU A 147 -2.71 -14.67 13.35
N LYS A 148 -2.89 -15.56 12.39
CA LYS A 148 -1.94 -16.65 12.12
C LYS A 148 -0.94 -16.28 11.05
N LYS A 149 0.31 -16.77 11.16
CA LYS A 149 1.37 -16.51 10.19
C LYS A 149 1.04 -16.95 8.76
N GLN A 150 0.26 -18.01 8.58
CA GLN A 150 -0.12 -18.52 7.26
C GLN A 150 -1.10 -17.62 6.51
N TYR A 151 -1.88 -16.78 7.19
CA TYR A 151 -2.81 -15.89 6.52
C TYR A 151 -2.07 -14.88 5.65
N GLN A 152 -2.43 -14.82 4.37
CA GLN A 152 -1.84 -13.91 3.41
C GLN A 152 -2.82 -12.79 2.99
N LEU A 153 -4.11 -13.05 2.98
CA LEU A 153 -5.16 -12.11 2.62
C LEU A 153 -5.88 -11.64 3.88
N ILE A 154 -5.59 -10.44 4.33
CA ILE A 154 -6.05 -9.90 5.61
C ILE A 154 -6.83 -8.62 5.37
N SER A 155 -8.07 -8.53 5.84
CA SER A 155 -8.83 -7.29 5.91
C SER A 155 -8.68 -6.64 7.26
N SER A 156 -8.52 -5.31 7.29
CA SER A 156 -8.33 -4.52 8.51
C SER A 156 -9.44 -3.49 8.74
N SER A 157 -10.56 -3.62 8.08
CA SER A 157 -11.67 -2.68 8.21
C SER A 157 -13.00 -3.38 8.15
N ILE A 158 -13.99 -2.74 8.76
CA ILE A 158 -15.34 -3.23 8.96
C ILE A 158 -16.38 -2.39 8.20
N CYS A 159 -15.97 -1.28 7.62
CA CYS A 159 -16.93 -0.40 6.91
C CYS A 159 -17.05 -0.75 5.44
#